data_05d46fba6b12d6a9a8cfc3db4c8bff51
#
_entry.id   05d46fba6b12d6a9a8cfc3db4c8bff51
#
_cell.length_a   1.000
_cell.length_b   1.000
_cell.length_c   1.000
_cell.angle_alpha   90.00
_cell.angle_beta   90.00
_cell.angle_gamma   90.00
#
_symmetry.space_group_name_H-M   'P 1'
#
loop_
_entity.id
_entity.type
_entity.pdbx_description
1 polymer ?
#
loop_
_entity_poly.entity_id
_entity_poly.type
_entity_poly.pdbx_seq_one_letter_code
_entity_poly.pdbx_strand_id
1 'polypeptide(L)'
;VGVDGEENQGLCSGGENYWCVSSQASEDAQKATEDFMYWCVTADTPTSIIADKMGLTAPFKSAKETTNVFSQQAVAMAKDGKKTVAWDFVYIPSEEWKKNLKQALIAYAADNSKWDGVKNAFVDGWKTEKAASE
;
A
#
# COMPACT_ATOMS: atom_id res chain seq x y z
N VAL A 1 -10.65 -9.31 -7.21
CA VAL A 1 -10.59 -9.38 -8.67
C VAL A 1 -10.69 -10.84 -9.08
N GLY A 2 -11.60 -11.15 -10.02
CA GLY A 2 -11.80 -12.51 -10.52
C GLY A 2 -12.58 -13.45 -9.60
N VAL A 3 -13.38 -12.90 -8.70
CA VAL A 3 -14.33 -13.65 -7.86
C VAL A 3 -15.75 -13.33 -8.34
N ASP A 4 -16.54 -14.36 -8.62
CA ASP A 4 -17.93 -14.20 -9.06
C ASP A 4 -18.75 -13.46 -7.98
N GLY A 5 -19.54 -12.47 -8.40
CA GLY A 5 -20.30 -11.60 -7.50
C GLY A 5 -19.51 -10.44 -6.89
N GLU A 6 -18.21 -10.34 -7.16
CA GLU A 6 -17.33 -9.27 -6.65
C GLU A 6 -16.83 -8.33 -7.77
N GLU A 7 -17.58 -8.21 -8.85
CA GLU A 7 -17.19 -7.42 -10.04
C GLU A 7 -17.04 -5.92 -9.75
N ASN A 8 -17.65 -5.45 -8.65
CA ASN A 8 -17.55 -4.06 -8.21
C ASN A 8 -16.38 -3.79 -7.26
N GLN A 9 -15.56 -4.79 -6.97
CA GLN A 9 -14.32 -4.60 -6.18
C GLN A 9 -13.24 -3.93 -7.02
N GLY A 10 -12.59 -2.95 -6.42
CA GLY A 10 -11.41 -2.30 -6.97
C GLY A 10 -10.12 -2.92 -6.44
N LEU A 11 -9.03 -2.20 -6.62
CA LEU A 11 -7.73 -2.59 -6.11
C LEU A 11 -7.64 -2.37 -4.60
N CYS A 12 -6.83 -3.19 -3.95
CA CYS A 12 -6.38 -2.90 -2.60
C CYS A 12 -5.50 -1.65 -2.64
N SER A 13 -5.94 -0.58 -2.00
CA SER A 13 -5.24 0.69 -2.00
C SER A 13 -5.41 1.40 -0.66
N GLY A 14 -4.41 2.17 -0.29
CA GLY A 14 -4.40 2.93 0.97
C GLY A 14 -3.20 3.87 1.03
N GLY A 15 -3.15 4.70 2.07
CA GLY A 15 -2.01 5.55 2.33
C GLY A 15 -0.85 4.72 2.88
N GLU A 16 0.33 4.87 2.30
CA GLU A 16 1.56 4.22 2.76
C GLU A 16 2.60 5.23 3.23
N ASN A 17 2.61 6.41 2.62
CA ASN A 17 3.60 7.43 2.90
C ASN A 17 2.91 8.64 3.54
N TYR A 18 3.28 8.92 4.77
CA TYR A 18 2.72 10.02 5.55
C TYR A 18 3.83 11.02 5.89
N TRP A 19 3.51 12.29 5.74
CA TRP A 19 4.36 13.37 6.21
C TRP A 19 3.77 13.95 7.48
N CYS A 20 4.60 14.21 8.45
CA CYS A 20 4.19 14.74 9.74
C CYS A 20 5.05 15.95 10.11
N VAL A 21 4.42 16.92 10.74
CA VAL A 21 5.11 18.04 11.36
C VAL A 21 5.35 17.69 12.83
N SER A 22 6.59 17.83 13.29
CA SER A 22 6.90 17.55 14.69
C SER A 22 6.32 18.64 15.61
N SER A 23 5.46 18.25 16.53
CA SER A 23 4.92 19.15 17.56
C SER A 23 5.96 19.64 18.57
N GLN A 24 7.15 19.05 18.57
CA GLN A 24 8.26 19.44 19.45
C GLN A 24 9.25 20.41 18.79
N ALA A 25 9.06 20.70 17.48
CA ALA A 25 9.87 21.68 16.80
C ALA A 25 9.42 23.11 17.15
N SER A 26 10.31 24.09 16.95
CA SER A 26 9.93 25.51 17.11
C SER A 26 8.83 25.91 16.11
N GLU A 27 8.06 26.94 16.43
CA GLU A 27 6.99 27.45 15.54
C GLU A 27 7.51 27.79 14.14
N ASP A 28 8.69 28.42 14.05
CA ASP A 28 9.32 28.72 12.76
C ASP A 28 9.68 27.47 11.98
N ALA A 29 10.17 26.43 12.64
CA ALA A 29 10.49 25.17 11.99
C ALA A 29 9.24 24.40 11.56
N GLN A 30 8.17 24.43 12.35
CA GLN A 30 6.87 23.87 11.96
C GLN A 30 6.34 24.59 10.73
N LYS A 31 6.32 25.92 10.74
CA LYS A 31 5.87 26.72 9.59
C LYS A 31 6.70 26.45 8.33
N ALA A 32 8.02 26.41 8.44
CA ALA A 32 8.88 26.10 7.31
C ALA A 32 8.60 24.70 6.74
N THR A 33 8.32 23.72 7.62
CA THR A 33 7.95 22.35 7.21
C THR A 33 6.61 22.35 6.47
N GLU A 34 5.60 23.05 6.99
CA GLU A 34 4.28 23.18 6.33
C GLU A 34 4.40 23.85 4.96
N ASP A 35 5.17 24.92 4.86
CA ASP A 35 5.39 25.65 3.61
C ASP A 35 6.12 24.73 2.58
N PHE A 36 7.08 23.93 3.02
CA PHE A 36 7.75 22.94 2.18
C PHE A 36 6.77 21.84 1.72
N MET A 37 5.96 21.29 2.62
CA MET A 37 4.95 20.29 2.28
C MET A 37 3.92 20.83 1.30
N TYR A 38 3.47 22.07 1.50
CA TYR A 38 2.55 22.75 0.60
C TYR A 38 3.18 22.93 -0.80
N TRP A 39 4.43 23.38 -0.86
CA TRP A 39 5.18 23.48 -2.11
C TRP A 39 5.30 22.12 -2.81
N CYS A 40 5.60 21.05 -2.08
CA CYS A 40 5.72 19.71 -2.64
C CYS A 40 4.45 19.23 -3.35
N VAL A 41 3.26 19.62 -2.87
CA VAL A 41 1.98 19.16 -3.44
C VAL A 41 1.33 20.15 -4.41
N THR A 42 1.88 21.37 -4.55
CA THR A 42 1.29 22.40 -5.40
C THR A 42 2.18 22.86 -6.54
N ALA A 43 3.51 22.84 -6.38
CA ALA A 43 4.43 23.32 -7.42
C ALA A 43 4.66 22.25 -8.51
N ASP A 44 4.92 22.70 -9.73
CA ASP A 44 5.06 21.84 -10.90
C ASP A 44 6.21 20.82 -10.79
N THR A 45 7.36 21.24 -10.29
CA THR A 45 8.54 20.38 -10.21
C THR A 45 8.33 19.21 -9.24
N PRO A 46 7.98 19.40 -7.96
CA PRO A 46 7.81 18.29 -7.03
C PRO A 46 6.60 17.41 -7.39
N THR A 47 5.49 17.98 -7.87
CA THR A 47 4.33 17.18 -8.29
C THR A 47 4.66 16.28 -9.48
N SER A 48 5.51 16.72 -10.42
CA SER A 48 6.02 15.87 -11.51
C SER A 48 6.93 14.77 -10.98
N ILE A 49 7.79 15.06 -10.01
CA ILE A 49 8.66 14.06 -9.39
C ILE A 49 7.80 12.99 -8.70
N ILE A 50 6.81 13.38 -7.91
CA ILE A 50 5.90 12.46 -7.21
C ILE A 50 5.16 11.55 -8.21
N ALA A 51 4.59 12.14 -9.27
CA ALA A 51 3.81 11.39 -10.24
C ALA A 51 4.68 10.51 -11.16
N ASP A 52 5.76 11.05 -11.75
CA ASP A 52 6.47 10.40 -12.85
C ASP A 52 7.72 9.66 -12.40
N LYS A 53 8.43 10.17 -11.37
CA LYS A 53 9.66 9.54 -10.89
C LYS A 53 9.43 8.55 -9.76
N MET A 54 8.52 8.89 -8.85
CA MET A 54 8.17 8.04 -7.72
C MET A 54 7.00 7.10 -8.05
N GLY A 55 6.22 7.39 -9.10
CA GLY A 55 5.05 6.60 -9.51
C GLY A 55 3.91 6.63 -8.49
N LEU A 56 3.88 7.65 -7.64
CA LEU A 56 2.88 7.77 -6.58
C LEU A 56 1.66 8.54 -7.07
N THR A 57 0.49 8.13 -6.61
CA THR A 57 -0.77 8.86 -6.78
C THR A 57 -1.02 9.68 -5.51
N ALA A 58 -0.87 10.99 -5.59
CA ALA A 58 -1.14 11.86 -4.45
C ALA A 58 -2.65 12.14 -4.31
N PRO A 59 -3.22 12.12 -3.09
CA PRO A 59 -4.66 12.29 -2.85
C PRO A 59 -5.08 13.78 -2.82
N PHE A 60 -4.42 14.62 -3.59
CA PHE A 60 -4.67 16.06 -3.63
C PHE A 60 -5.27 16.48 -4.98
N LYS A 61 -6.12 17.52 -4.97
CA LYS A 61 -6.72 18.06 -6.20
C LYS A 61 -5.69 18.63 -7.19
N SER A 62 -4.53 19.06 -6.67
CA SER A 62 -3.39 19.57 -7.44
C SER A 62 -2.47 18.47 -7.97
N ALA A 63 -2.74 17.20 -7.67
CA ALA A 63 -1.91 16.09 -8.10
C ALA A 63 -1.84 16.00 -9.61
N LYS A 64 -0.64 15.82 -10.16
CA LYS A 64 -0.46 15.52 -11.57
C LYS A 64 -0.87 14.08 -11.86
N GLU A 65 -1.44 13.87 -13.05
CA GLU A 65 -1.67 12.52 -13.55
C GLU A 65 -0.33 11.84 -13.81
N THR A 66 -0.21 10.63 -13.33
CA THR A 66 0.99 9.80 -13.53
C THR A 66 1.00 9.17 -14.92
N THR A 67 2.18 8.95 -15.48
CA THR A 67 2.38 8.16 -16.71
C THR A 67 2.40 6.65 -16.45
N ASN A 68 2.42 6.22 -15.20
CA ASN A 68 2.41 4.81 -14.82
C ASN A 68 1.04 4.18 -15.10
N VAL A 69 1.02 3.17 -15.96
CA VAL A 69 -0.22 2.51 -16.42
C VAL A 69 -1.00 1.87 -15.26
N PHE A 70 -0.33 1.27 -14.29
CA PHE A 70 -1.00 0.66 -13.13
C PHE A 70 -1.66 1.71 -12.25
N SER A 71 -0.98 2.84 -12.00
CA SER A 71 -1.53 3.95 -11.24
C SER A 71 -2.71 4.60 -11.97
N GLN A 72 -2.65 4.73 -13.30
CA GLN A 72 -3.77 5.21 -14.12
C GLN A 72 -4.99 4.29 -14.00
N GLN A 73 -4.81 2.97 -14.03
CA GLN A 73 -5.89 2.00 -13.84
C GLN A 73 -6.49 2.09 -12.43
N ALA A 74 -5.67 2.26 -11.39
CA ALA A 74 -6.17 2.46 -10.03
C ALA A 74 -7.04 3.71 -9.91
N VAL A 75 -6.61 4.83 -10.51
CA VAL A 75 -7.39 6.07 -10.56
C VAL A 75 -8.68 5.89 -11.35
N ALA A 76 -8.64 5.19 -12.50
CA ALA A 76 -9.83 4.90 -13.29
C ALA A 76 -10.85 4.07 -12.51
N MET A 77 -10.43 3.02 -11.82
CA MET A 77 -11.30 2.20 -10.99
C MET A 77 -11.97 3.02 -9.87
N ALA A 78 -11.22 3.94 -9.24
CA ALA A 78 -11.79 4.84 -8.23
C ALA A 78 -12.82 5.80 -8.84
N LYS A 79 -12.57 6.36 -10.03
CA LYS A 79 -13.50 7.23 -10.76
C LYS A 79 -14.77 6.47 -11.18
N ASP A 80 -14.65 5.19 -11.53
CA ASP A 80 -15.77 4.31 -11.90
C ASP A 80 -16.58 3.82 -10.67
N GLY A 81 -16.24 4.29 -9.48
CA GLY A 81 -16.96 3.94 -8.25
C GLY A 81 -16.71 2.51 -7.76
N LYS A 82 -15.62 1.87 -8.21
CA LYS A 82 -15.18 0.57 -7.67
C LYS A 82 -14.85 0.70 -6.19
N LYS A 83 -15.28 -0.25 -5.38
CA LYS A 83 -15.01 -0.26 -3.94
C LYS A 83 -13.53 -0.48 -3.69
N THR A 84 -12.92 0.38 -2.90
CA THR A 84 -11.55 0.18 -2.42
C THR A 84 -11.51 -0.97 -1.42
N VAL A 85 -10.54 -1.86 -1.58
CA VAL A 85 -10.23 -2.90 -0.60
C VAL A 85 -9.15 -2.37 0.34
N ALA A 86 -9.38 -2.45 1.63
CA ALA A 86 -8.43 -1.97 2.62
C ALA A 86 -7.21 -2.90 2.78
N TRP A 87 -6.08 -2.31 3.13
CA TRP A 87 -4.91 -3.05 3.61
C TRP A 87 -5.15 -3.45 5.07
N ASP A 88 -5.46 -4.70 5.31
CA ASP A 88 -5.74 -5.21 6.65
C ASP A 88 -4.46 -5.64 7.39
N PHE A 89 -3.44 -4.78 7.40
CA PHE A 89 -2.15 -5.05 8.05
C PHE A 89 -2.28 -5.38 9.54
N VAL A 90 -3.32 -4.87 10.20
CA VAL A 90 -3.58 -5.15 11.62
C VAL A 90 -3.86 -6.63 11.92
N TYR A 91 -4.22 -7.40 10.90
CA TYR A 91 -4.46 -8.84 11.03
C TYR A 91 -3.23 -9.69 10.71
N ILE A 92 -2.12 -9.09 10.30
CA ILE A 92 -0.86 -9.80 10.10
C ILE A 92 -0.23 -10.07 11.47
N PRO A 93 -0.03 -11.34 11.86
CA PRO A 93 0.33 -11.67 13.24
C PRO A 93 1.79 -11.32 13.56
N SER A 94 2.71 -11.47 12.61
CA SER A 94 4.13 -11.19 12.82
C SER A 94 4.91 -11.01 11.51
N GLU A 95 6.11 -10.45 11.59
CA GLU A 95 7.07 -10.42 10.49
C GLU A 95 7.59 -11.83 10.15
N GLU A 96 7.71 -12.70 11.15
CA GLU A 96 8.14 -14.09 10.95
C GLU A 96 7.12 -14.87 10.12
N TRP A 97 5.82 -14.68 10.38
CA TRP A 97 4.77 -15.25 9.55
C TRP A 97 4.88 -14.81 8.07
N LYS A 98 5.10 -13.51 7.82
CA LYS A 98 5.27 -13.01 6.45
C LYS A 98 6.47 -13.65 5.76
N LYS A 99 7.58 -13.79 6.47
CA LYS A 99 8.80 -14.41 5.98
C LYS A 99 8.59 -15.89 5.63
N ASN A 100 7.94 -16.64 6.50
CA ASN A 100 7.67 -18.07 6.31
C ASN A 100 6.71 -18.28 5.14
N LEU A 101 5.65 -17.49 5.03
CA LEU A 101 4.73 -17.52 3.89
C LEU A 101 5.46 -17.20 2.58
N LYS A 102 6.31 -16.18 2.56
CA LYS A 102 7.13 -15.82 1.40
C LYS A 102 8.01 -16.98 0.95
N GLN A 103 8.67 -17.68 1.88
CA GLN A 103 9.51 -18.83 1.56
C GLN A 103 8.69 -20.00 0.99
N ALA A 104 7.51 -20.25 1.54
CA ALA A 104 6.61 -21.26 1.03
C ALA A 104 6.12 -20.95 -0.41
N LEU A 105 5.81 -19.68 -0.69
CA LEU A 105 5.43 -19.21 -2.03
C LEU A 105 6.58 -19.35 -3.03
N ILE A 106 7.82 -19.05 -2.64
CA ILE A 106 9.00 -19.25 -3.48
C ILE A 106 9.20 -20.75 -3.79
N ALA A 107 9.05 -21.61 -2.78
CA ALA A 107 9.16 -23.05 -2.96
C ALA A 107 8.07 -23.60 -3.90
N TYR A 108 6.84 -23.09 -3.78
CA TYR A 108 5.73 -23.44 -4.67
C TYR A 108 5.96 -22.96 -6.11
N ALA A 109 6.49 -21.75 -6.29
CA ALA A 109 6.82 -21.25 -7.62
C ALA A 109 7.89 -22.08 -8.33
N ALA A 110 8.81 -22.70 -7.56
CA ALA A 110 9.82 -23.62 -8.09
C ALA A 110 9.28 -25.04 -8.32
N ASP A 111 8.27 -25.46 -7.56
CA ASP A 111 7.70 -26.80 -7.59
C ASP A 111 6.22 -26.76 -7.17
N ASN A 112 5.32 -26.83 -8.14
CA ASN A 112 3.88 -26.73 -7.93
C ASN A 112 3.28 -27.83 -7.04
N SER A 113 4.00 -28.93 -6.77
CA SER A 113 3.56 -29.96 -5.82
C SER A 113 3.58 -29.46 -4.36
N LYS A 114 4.22 -28.32 -4.07
CA LYS A 114 4.39 -27.77 -2.73
C LYS A 114 3.27 -26.83 -2.27
N TRP A 115 2.09 -26.88 -2.90
CA TRP A 115 0.95 -26.04 -2.50
C TRP A 115 0.52 -26.23 -1.05
N ASP A 116 0.58 -27.47 -0.52
CA ASP A 116 0.23 -27.71 0.88
C ASP A 116 1.15 -26.98 1.86
N GLY A 117 2.42 -26.80 1.50
CA GLY A 117 3.35 -25.99 2.28
C GLY A 117 2.90 -24.50 2.36
N VAL A 118 2.35 -23.96 1.28
CA VAL A 118 1.79 -22.59 1.27
C VAL A 118 0.56 -22.51 2.18
N LYS A 119 -0.37 -23.46 2.07
CA LYS A 119 -1.56 -23.49 2.93
C LYS A 119 -1.18 -23.56 4.41
N ASN A 120 -0.26 -24.45 4.77
CA ASN A 120 0.21 -24.62 6.14
C ASN A 120 0.89 -23.34 6.66
N ALA A 121 1.79 -22.74 5.87
CA ALA A 121 2.45 -21.49 6.25
C ALA A 121 1.44 -20.35 6.42
N PHE A 122 0.40 -20.29 5.59
CA PHE A 122 -0.63 -19.27 5.68
C PHE A 122 -1.55 -19.49 6.88
N VAL A 123 -2.18 -20.65 7.00
CA VAL A 123 -3.25 -20.91 7.97
C VAL A 123 -2.69 -21.30 9.35
N ASP A 124 -1.86 -22.34 9.40
CA ASP A 124 -1.35 -22.85 10.68
C ASP A 124 -0.26 -21.95 11.23
N GLY A 125 0.58 -21.40 10.36
CA GLY A 125 1.55 -20.37 10.74
C GLY A 125 0.87 -19.14 11.32
N TRP A 126 -0.22 -18.65 10.72
CA TRP A 126 -0.97 -17.51 11.26
C TRP A 126 -1.52 -17.80 12.66
N LYS A 127 -2.14 -18.97 12.87
CA LYS A 127 -2.66 -19.36 14.18
C LYS A 127 -1.59 -19.43 15.25
N THR A 128 -0.44 -20.01 14.91
CA THR A 128 0.70 -20.15 15.81
C THR A 128 1.25 -18.78 16.25
N GLU A 129 1.52 -17.93 15.28
CA GLU A 129 2.07 -16.59 15.55
C GLU A 129 1.07 -15.68 16.28
N LYS A 130 -0.22 -15.79 15.94
CA LYS A 130 -1.27 -15.03 16.62
C LYS A 130 -1.38 -15.44 18.09
N ALA A 131 -1.37 -16.74 18.39
CA ALA A 131 -1.41 -17.24 19.78
C ALA A 131 -0.16 -16.83 20.58
N ALA A 132 0.98 -16.64 19.94
CA ALA A 132 2.21 -16.21 20.59
C ALA A 132 2.22 -14.69 20.90
N SER A 133 1.33 -13.91 20.26
CA SER A 133 1.22 -12.45 20.44
C SER A 133 0.16 -12.03 21.45
N GLU A 134 -0.64 -12.95 21.93
CA GLU A 134 -1.66 -12.78 23.00
C GLU A 134 -1.07 -13.08 24.38
#